data_01363d60c03cd06a51b502bd2651adf7
#
_entry.id   01363d60c03cd06a51b502bd2651adf7
#
_cell.length_a   1.000
_cell.length_b   1.000
_cell.length_c   1.000
_cell.angle_alpha   90.00
_cell.angle_beta   90.00
_cell.angle_gamma   90.00
#
_symmetry.space_group_name_H-M   'P 1'
#
loop_
_entity.id
_entity.type
_entity.pdbx_description
1 polymer ?
#
loop_
_entity_poly.entity_id
_entity_poly.type
_entity_poly.pdbx_seq_one_letter_code
_entity_poly.pdbx_strand_id
1 'polypeptide(L)'
;MQRGFTTRPASPPRLSLLQVPEPKTAKNRLHLDLRVSGEGTPEHKWSRVTDEVAQLSAAGAVARHTFVGHHVVMTDPEGNEFCVA
;
A
#
# COMPACT_ATOMS: atom_id res chain seq x y z
N MET A 1 -2.93 -26.12 -14.17
CA MET A 1 -2.82 -25.68 -13.42
C MET A 1 -2.63 -25.61 -12.52
N GLN A 2 -2.23 -25.71 -12.48
CA GLN A 2 -2.01 -25.66 -11.58
C GLN A 2 -2.20 -24.96 -10.89
N ARG A 3 -2.21 -25.13 -10.45
CA ARG A 3 -2.21 -24.59 -9.65
C ARG A 3 -1.89 -24.39 -8.79
N GLY A 4 -1.74 -24.46 -8.50
CA GLY A 4 -1.50 -24.44 -7.60
C GLY A 4 -0.87 -23.94 -7.15
N PHE A 5 -0.63 -23.86 -6.82
CA PHE A 5 0.07 -23.55 -6.13
C PHE A 5 0.25 -23.59 -4.90
N THR A 6 0.56 -23.85 -4.73
CA THR A 6 0.83 -24.32 -3.41
C THR A 6 2.15 -23.93 -2.89
N THR A 7 3.12 -23.91 -3.71
CA THR A 7 4.45 -23.48 -3.32
C THR A 7 4.55 -21.99 -3.52
N ARG A 8 5.38 -21.36 -2.70
CA ARG A 8 5.63 -19.94 -2.87
C ARG A 8 6.40 -19.69 -4.16
N PRO A 9 6.19 -18.58 -4.80
CA PRO A 9 7.00 -18.20 -5.95
C PRO A 9 8.46 -18.04 -5.54
N ALA A 10 9.37 -18.23 -6.47
CA ALA A 10 10.80 -18.06 -6.23
C ALA A 10 11.13 -16.61 -5.87
N SER A 11 10.34 -15.66 -6.32
CA SER A 11 10.51 -14.26 -6.00
C SER A 11 9.14 -13.63 -5.81
N PRO A 12 9.06 -12.52 -5.08
CA PRO A 12 7.77 -11.85 -4.91
C PRO A 12 7.24 -11.31 -6.23
N PRO A 13 5.93 -11.05 -6.31
CA PRO A 13 5.34 -10.40 -7.47
C PRO A 13 6.02 -9.07 -7.73
N ARG A 14 6.02 -8.67 -8.98
CA ARG A 14 6.62 -7.40 -9.38
C ARG A 14 5.54 -6.41 -9.73
N LEU A 15 5.82 -5.15 -9.43
CA LEU A 15 4.99 -4.04 -9.85
C LEU A 15 5.87 -3.09 -10.63
N SER A 16 5.48 -2.81 -11.88
CA SER A 16 6.21 -1.87 -12.72
C SER A 16 5.51 -0.54 -12.72
N LEU A 17 6.28 0.53 -12.56
CA LEU A 17 5.75 1.89 -12.63
C LEU A 17 6.22 2.50 -13.93
N LEU A 18 5.29 2.98 -14.72
CA LEU A 18 5.57 3.54 -16.03
C LEU A 18 5.22 5.02 -16.02
N GLN A 19 6.20 5.84 -16.37
CA GLN A 19 5.94 7.27 -16.47
C GLN A 19 5.16 7.55 -17.76
N VAL A 20 4.07 8.30 -17.63
CA VAL A 20 3.25 8.69 -18.78
C VAL A 20 3.02 10.19 -18.73
N PRO A 21 2.79 10.83 -19.89
CA PRO A 21 2.60 12.28 -19.90
C PRO A 21 1.23 12.73 -19.37
N GLU A 22 0.24 11.85 -19.40
CA GLU A 22 -1.11 12.21 -18.99
C GLU A 22 -1.20 12.28 -17.47
N PRO A 23 -1.78 13.33 -16.90
CA PRO A 23 -2.01 13.38 -15.45
C PRO A 23 -3.15 12.45 -15.08
N LYS A 24 -3.18 12.05 -13.81
CA LYS A 24 -4.29 11.27 -13.29
C LYS A 24 -5.50 12.18 -13.07
N THR A 25 -6.59 11.89 -13.74
CA THR A 25 -7.83 12.65 -13.61
C THR A 25 -9.01 11.80 -13.16
N ALA A 26 -9.00 10.51 -13.49
CA ALA A 26 -10.12 9.64 -13.15
C ALA A 26 -9.95 9.09 -11.73
N LYS A 27 -11.08 8.72 -11.11
CA LYS A 27 -11.08 8.02 -9.84
C LYS A 27 -10.39 6.68 -9.98
N ASN A 28 -9.63 6.29 -8.97
CA ASN A 28 -9.00 4.98 -8.97
C ASN A 28 -10.03 3.87 -9.10
N ARG A 29 -9.71 2.88 -9.92
CA ARG A 29 -10.52 1.68 -10.06
C ARG A 29 -9.77 0.46 -9.54
N LEU A 30 -8.53 0.64 -9.15
CA LEU A 30 -7.66 -0.38 -8.58
C LEU A 30 -7.10 0.17 -7.28
N HIS A 31 -7.14 -0.64 -6.23
CA HIS A 31 -6.56 -0.30 -4.94
C HIS A 31 -5.48 -1.31 -4.61
N LEU A 32 -4.31 -0.82 -4.23
CA LEU A 32 -3.24 -1.67 -3.74
C LEU A 32 -3.21 -1.57 -2.21
N ASP A 33 -3.01 -2.72 -1.57
CA ASP A 33 -2.82 -2.76 -0.13
C ASP A 33 -1.38 -3.10 0.17
N LEU A 34 -0.70 -2.21 0.87
CA LEU A 34 0.63 -2.48 1.40
C LEU A 34 0.44 -3.06 2.80
N ARG A 35 0.69 -4.36 2.91
CA ARG A 35 0.51 -5.04 4.19
C ARG A 35 1.81 -5.04 4.95
N VAL A 36 1.87 -4.27 6.01
CA VAL A 36 3.09 -4.08 6.80
C VAL A 36 2.89 -4.42 8.27
N SER A 37 1.65 -4.68 8.69
CA SER A 37 1.36 -4.87 10.11
C SER A 37 1.95 -6.16 10.67
N GLY A 38 2.04 -7.20 9.83
CA GLY A 38 2.62 -8.46 10.30
C GLY A 38 1.83 -9.09 11.42
N GLU A 39 2.56 -9.72 12.34
CA GLU A 39 1.96 -10.39 13.48
C GLU A 39 2.32 -9.65 14.75
N GLY A 40 1.61 -10.00 15.83
CA GLY A 40 1.87 -9.39 17.13
C GLY A 40 0.61 -8.79 17.72
N THR A 41 0.80 -7.95 18.71
CA THR A 41 -0.31 -7.28 19.39
C THR A 41 -0.91 -6.22 18.47
N PRO A 42 -2.17 -5.82 18.72
CA PRO A 42 -2.76 -4.72 17.95
C PRO A 42 -1.92 -3.45 18.00
N GLU A 43 -1.29 -3.17 19.13
CA GLU A 43 -0.44 -1.99 19.28
C GLU A 43 0.79 -2.07 18.39
N HIS A 44 1.43 -3.23 18.34
CA HIS A 44 2.62 -3.42 17.50
C HIS A 44 2.24 -3.35 16.03
N LYS A 45 1.11 -3.96 15.67
CA LYS A 45 0.63 -3.92 14.29
C LYS A 45 0.36 -2.50 13.83
N TRP A 46 -0.35 -1.76 14.65
CA TRP A 46 -0.68 -0.38 14.32
C TRP A 46 0.59 0.50 14.25
N SER A 47 1.53 0.24 15.13
CA SER A 47 2.81 0.96 15.12
C SER A 47 3.52 0.79 13.79
N ARG A 48 3.53 -0.43 13.24
CA ARG A 48 4.18 -0.68 11.94
C ARG A 48 3.47 0.05 10.82
N VAL A 49 2.14 0.13 10.87
CA VAL A 49 1.36 0.87 9.87
C VAL A 49 1.71 2.35 9.95
N THR A 50 1.70 2.93 11.14
CA THR A 50 1.99 4.36 11.28
C THR A 50 3.43 4.70 10.94
N ASP A 51 4.37 3.80 11.23
CA ASP A 51 5.77 3.99 10.82
C ASP A 51 5.90 4.03 9.30
N GLU A 52 5.21 3.13 8.62
CA GLU A 52 5.25 3.10 7.17
C GLU A 52 4.60 4.35 6.58
N VAL A 53 3.47 4.78 7.15
CA VAL A 53 2.81 6.01 6.71
C VAL A 53 3.75 7.20 6.84
N ALA A 54 4.51 7.27 7.93
CA ALA A 54 5.47 8.35 8.12
C ALA A 54 6.56 8.33 7.05
N GLN A 55 7.09 7.14 6.73
CA GLN A 55 8.12 7.01 5.69
C GLN A 55 7.58 7.41 4.33
N LEU A 56 6.39 6.94 3.99
CA LEU A 56 5.78 7.26 2.71
C LEU A 56 5.43 8.73 2.60
N SER A 57 4.98 9.34 3.70
CA SER A 57 4.69 10.78 3.72
C SER A 57 5.95 11.59 3.48
N ALA A 58 7.06 11.16 4.06
CA ALA A 58 8.35 11.81 3.82
C ALA A 58 8.78 11.67 2.36
N ALA A 59 8.32 10.63 1.67
CA ALA A 59 8.63 10.41 0.26
C ALA A 59 7.63 11.09 -0.69
N GLY A 60 6.63 11.79 -0.17
CA GLY A 60 5.71 12.56 -0.99
C GLY A 60 4.28 12.06 -1.03
N ALA A 61 3.97 10.94 -0.38
CA ALA A 61 2.60 10.47 -0.30
C ALA A 61 1.81 11.31 0.70
N VAL A 62 0.49 11.27 0.60
CA VAL A 62 -0.39 12.04 1.48
C VAL A 62 -1.40 11.09 2.12
N ALA A 63 -1.50 11.16 3.45
CA ALA A 63 -2.53 10.41 4.17
C ALA A 63 -3.88 11.11 3.98
N ARG A 64 -4.88 10.37 3.52
CA ARG A 64 -6.19 10.91 3.22
C ARG A 64 -7.21 10.55 4.29
N HIS A 65 -7.25 9.29 4.70
CA HIS A 65 -8.16 8.81 5.73
C HIS A 65 -7.42 7.84 6.62
N THR A 66 -7.55 8.03 7.93
CA THR A 66 -6.96 7.14 8.91
C THR A 66 -8.08 6.40 9.64
N PHE A 67 -8.06 5.08 9.54
CA PHE A 67 -8.96 4.22 10.31
C PHE A 67 -8.14 3.61 11.42
N VAL A 68 -8.12 4.29 12.57
CA VAL A 68 -7.21 3.98 13.68
C VAL A 68 -7.31 2.50 14.07
N GLY A 69 -6.16 1.84 14.14
CA GLY A 69 -6.09 0.44 14.46
C GLY A 69 -6.34 -0.49 13.28
N HIS A 70 -6.62 0.04 12.09
CA HIS A 70 -6.96 -0.75 10.91
C HIS A 70 -6.03 -0.47 9.74
N HIS A 71 -6.18 0.70 9.14
CA HIS A 71 -5.43 1.02 7.93
C HIS A 71 -5.47 2.53 7.67
N VAL A 72 -4.62 2.96 6.75
CA VAL A 72 -4.59 4.36 6.31
C VAL A 72 -4.71 4.36 4.80
N VAL A 73 -5.64 5.16 4.29
CA VAL A 73 -5.77 5.39 2.85
C VAL A 73 -4.86 6.55 2.49
N MET A 74 -4.00 6.34 1.52
CA MET A 74 -3.03 7.34 1.09
C MET A 74 -3.15 7.57 -0.41
N THR A 75 -2.59 8.68 -0.86
CA THR A 75 -2.37 8.91 -2.29
C THR A 75 -0.88 9.11 -2.52
N ASP A 76 -0.42 8.63 -3.67
CA ASP A 76 0.95 8.89 -4.10
C ASP A 76 1.05 10.32 -4.65
N PRO A 77 2.27 10.80 -5.01
CA PRO A 77 2.41 12.17 -5.49
C PRO A 77 1.56 12.49 -6.73
N GLU A 78 1.13 11.49 -7.47
CA GLU A 78 0.31 11.70 -8.65
C GLU A 78 -1.18 11.51 -8.39
N GLY A 79 -1.56 11.25 -7.16
CA GLY A 79 -2.96 11.13 -6.78
C GLY A 79 -3.53 9.73 -6.85
N ASN A 80 -2.71 8.71 -7.09
CA ASN A 80 -3.19 7.33 -7.09
C ASN A 80 -3.39 6.85 -5.66
N GLU A 81 -4.52 6.20 -5.40
CA GLU A 81 -4.88 5.76 -4.07
C GLU A 81 -4.33 4.38 -3.76
N PHE A 82 -3.92 4.20 -2.52
CA PHE A 82 -3.50 2.90 -2.00
C PHE A 82 -3.72 2.89 -0.49
N CYS A 83 -3.66 1.71 0.10
CA CYS A 83 -3.83 1.55 1.54
C CYS A 83 -2.57 0.99 2.18
N VAL A 84 -2.32 1.39 3.41
CA VAL A 84 -1.29 0.81 4.28
C VAL A 84 -2.00 0.12 5.43
N ALA A 85 -1.77 -1.19 5.57
CA ALA A 85 -2.47 -1.98 6.59
C ALA A 85 -1.56 -2.97 7.31
#